data_02f0d241ea4e339e4fbbaeaf4f233557
#
_entry.id   02f0d241ea4e339e4fbbaeaf4f233557
#
_cell.length_a   1.000
_cell.length_b   1.000
_cell.length_c   1.000
_cell.angle_alpha   90.00
_cell.angle_beta   90.00
_cell.angle_gamma   90.00
#
_symmetry.space_group_name_H-M   'P 1'
#
loop_
_entity.id
_entity.type
_entity.pdbx_description
1 polymer ?
#
loop_
_entity_poly.entity_id
_entity_poly.type
_entity_poly.pdbx_seq_one_letter_code
_entity_poly.pdbx_strand_id
1 'polypeptide(L)'
;DHAFVYNKSDPLFSKIKVFRKIISSSYFASFAVDGKSFSNLCNFCIKSKYKLGLVYNYKFLNLWFSKPNFLYNFFFFDKFETFTSKKNLKTIDHLPTKFLKLGNFLGLNIKTKDSYYFETNKNENLKFNKFKSKYLNKKYILIHFDEKWNDITSIDKRLFTNLLYLQAKTKKQLILTSYKNNFKYFEILKKNIQQHNSNNILIVENSNLFFFERLIFHSLCAVSCHSGFLVQIAGANFTNLIDIINKKDFKWYSCWRPKNTRHKFIFKSNNAAEPIDSIFKNLTLAMSSYL
;
A
#
# COMPACT_ATOMS: atom_id res chain seq x y z
N ASP A 1 5.01 -19.12 -13.93
CA ASP A 1 4.21 -17.92 -13.66
C ASP A 1 4.45 -16.87 -14.74
N HIS A 2 3.37 -16.32 -15.30
CA HIS A 2 3.45 -15.33 -16.36
C HIS A 2 2.72 -14.06 -15.94
N ALA A 3 3.36 -12.88 -16.05
CA ALA A 3 2.75 -11.59 -15.89
C ALA A 3 2.49 -10.96 -17.27
N PHE A 4 1.25 -10.55 -17.51
CA PHE A 4 0.86 -9.80 -18.69
C PHE A 4 0.61 -8.36 -18.30
N VAL A 5 1.40 -7.44 -18.79
CA VAL A 5 1.33 -6.02 -18.44
C VAL A 5 0.99 -5.19 -19.68
N TYR A 6 0.12 -4.22 -19.51
CA TYR A 6 -0.12 -3.16 -20.49
C TYR A 6 -0.23 -1.81 -19.77
N ASN A 7 0.16 -0.73 -20.43
CA ASN A 7 -0.04 0.61 -19.90
C ASN A 7 -1.42 1.15 -20.27
N LYS A 8 -1.97 2.01 -19.42
CA LYS A 8 -3.25 2.65 -19.68
C LYS A 8 -3.23 3.46 -20.98
N SER A 9 -2.07 4.03 -21.31
CA SER A 9 -1.82 4.79 -22.54
C SER A 9 -1.55 3.94 -23.79
N ASP A 10 -1.39 2.62 -23.64
CA ASP A 10 -1.11 1.76 -24.80
C ASP A 10 -2.26 1.80 -25.81
N PRO A 11 -1.96 1.69 -27.12
CA PRO A 11 -2.97 1.57 -28.16
C PRO A 11 -3.92 0.38 -27.91
N LEU A 12 -5.18 0.52 -28.31
CA LEU A 12 -6.19 -0.52 -28.14
C LEU A 12 -5.73 -1.88 -28.68
N PHE A 13 -5.03 -1.86 -29.80
CA PHE A 13 -4.52 -3.09 -30.45
C PHE A 13 -3.54 -3.86 -29.58
N SER A 14 -2.64 -3.16 -28.87
CA SER A 14 -1.71 -3.76 -27.92
C SER A 14 -2.45 -4.41 -26.75
N LYS A 15 -3.48 -3.76 -26.23
CA LYS A 15 -4.34 -4.29 -25.17
C LYS A 15 -5.09 -5.54 -25.60
N ILE A 16 -5.63 -5.54 -26.82
CA ILE A 16 -6.30 -6.71 -27.41
C ILE A 16 -5.31 -7.88 -27.58
N LYS A 17 -4.08 -7.62 -28.00
CA LYS A 17 -3.04 -8.65 -28.15
C LYS A 17 -2.72 -9.32 -26.82
N VAL A 18 -2.55 -8.55 -25.75
CA VAL A 18 -2.33 -9.07 -24.40
C VAL A 18 -3.54 -9.87 -23.94
N PHE A 19 -4.75 -9.35 -24.12
CA PHE A 19 -5.98 -10.01 -23.74
C PHE A 19 -6.17 -11.34 -24.48
N ARG A 20 -5.91 -11.40 -25.79
CA ARG A 20 -5.95 -12.65 -26.56
C ARG A 20 -5.03 -13.74 -25.99
N LYS A 21 -3.82 -13.38 -25.55
CA LYS A 21 -2.92 -14.33 -24.90
C LYS A 21 -3.51 -14.89 -23.61
N ILE A 22 -4.17 -14.05 -22.81
CA ILE A 22 -4.80 -14.47 -21.55
C ILE A 22 -5.96 -15.43 -21.83
N ILE A 23 -6.86 -15.09 -22.74
CA ILE A 23 -8.05 -15.91 -23.02
C ILE A 23 -7.75 -17.20 -23.81
N SER A 24 -6.62 -17.28 -24.49
CA SER A 24 -6.22 -18.50 -25.21
C SER A 24 -5.72 -19.61 -24.29
N SER A 25 -5.39 -19.29 -23.05
CA SER A 25 -4.93 -20.25 -22.04
C SER A 25 -6.10 -20.72 -21.18
N SER A 26 -5.97 -21.93 -20.63
CA SER A 26 -6.93 -22.48 -19.67
C SER A 26 -6.37 -22.39 -18.25
N TYR A 27 -7.20 -22.00 -17.31
CA TYR A 27 -6.81 -21.78 -15.92
C TYR A 27 -7.66 -22.61 -14.97
N PHE A 28 -7.10 -22.97 -13.83
CA PHE A 28 -7.87 -23.60 -12.74
C PHE A 28 -8.85 -22.60 -12.13
N ALA A 29 -8.40 -21.38 -11.84
CA ALA A 29 -9.26 -20.32 -11.32
C ALA A 29 -8.85 -18.94 -11.88
N SER A 30 -9.82 -18.05 -12.02
CA SER A 30 -9.62 -16.65 -12.37
C SER A 30 -10.30 -15.74 -11.37
N PHE A 31 -9.65 -14.59 -11.06
CA PHE A 31 -10.11 -13.65 -10.06
C PHE A 31 -10.24 -12.24 -10.63
N ALA A 32 -11.42 -11.62 -10.52
CA ALA A 32 -11.62 -10.20 -10.71
C ALA A 32 -11.54 -9.48 -9.36
N VAL A 33 -10.43 -8.78 -9.09
CA VAL A 33 -10.11 -8.27 -7.74
C VAL A 33 -10.42 -6.80 -7.51
N ASP A 34 -10.71 -6.03 -8.56
CA ASP A 34 -10.92 -4.58 -8.45
C ASP A 34 -12.39 -4.14 -8.54
N GLY A 35 -13.29 -5.08 -8.76
CA GLY A 35 -14.74 -4.85 -8.84
C GLY A 35 -15.20 -4.00 -10.03
N LYS A 36 -14.33 -3.66 -10.98
CA LYS A 36 -14.67 -2.84 -12.16
C LYS A 36 -15.35 -3.70 -13.22
N SER A 37 -16.28 -3.11 -13.94
CA SER A 37 -17.03 -3.78 -15.01
C SER A 37 -16.11 -4.41 -16.07
N PHE A 38 -15.02 -3.72 -16.43
CA PHE A 38 -14.07 -4.23 -17.41
C PHE A 38 -13.32 -5.47 -16.89
N SER A 39 -12.86 -5.46 -15.65
CA SER A 39 -12.20 -6.62 -15.04
C SER A 39 -13.14 -7.82 -14.91
N ASN A 40 -14.41 -7.55 -14.60
CA ASN A 40 -15.44 -8.59 -14.54
C ASN A 40 -15.69 -9.18 -15.94
N LEU A 41 -15.77 -8.35 -16.99
CA LEU A 41 -15.90 -8.79 -18.37
C LEU A 41 -14.69 -9.62 -18.82
N CYS A 42 -13.47 -9.17 -18.49
CA CYS A 42 -12.26 -9.94 -18.78
C CYS A 42 -12.31 -11.31 -18.10
N ASN A 43 -12.71 -11.36 -16.83
CA ASN A 43 -12.83 -12.61 -16.08
C ASN A 43 -13.88 -13.55 -16.70
N PHE A 44 -14.97 -13.00 -17.20
CA PHE A 44 -15.99 -13.79 -17.93
C PHE A 44 -15.42 -14.45 -19.19
N CYS A 45 -14.59 -13.75 -19.96
CA CYS A 45 -14.00 -14.25 -21.19
C CYS A 45 -12.86 -15.27 -20.97
N ILE A 46 -12.27 -15.34 -19.78
CA ILE A 46 -11.17 -16.26 -19.47
C ILE A 46 -11.69 -17.70 -19.36
N LYS A 47 -11.01 -18.64 -19.98
CA LYS A 47 -11.29 -20.07 -19.80
C LYS A 47 -10.76 -20.53 -18.45
N SER A 48 -11.61 -20.63 -17.44
CA SER A 48 -11.25 -21.13 -16.11
C SER A 48 -12.31 -22.07 -15.57
N LYS A 49 -11.87 -23.04 -14.77
CA LYS A 49 -12.78 -23.97 -14.07
C LYS A 49 -13.62 -23.23 -13.02
N TYR A 50 -12.98 -22.27 -12.32
CA TYR A 50 -13.66 -21.44 -11.32
C TYR A 50 -13.45 -19.96 -11.63
N LYS A 51 -14.53 -19.19 -11.62
CA LYS A 51 -14.54 -17.73 -11.81
C LYS A 51 -14.93 -17.06 -10.52
N LEU A 52 -14.03 -16.27 -9.97
CA LEU A 52 -14.21 -15.62 -8.67
C LEU A 52 -14.08 -14.11 -8.80
N GLY A 53 -14.76 -13.36 -7.93
CA GLY A 53 -14.69 -11.92 -8.03
C GLY A 53 -15.08 -11.13 -6.79
N LEU A 54 -14.64 -9.87 -6.78
CA LEU A 54 -15.18 -8.83 -5.92
C LEU A 54 -16.13 -7.95 -6.73
N VAL A 55 -17.29 -7.67 -6.18
CA VAL A 55 -18.34 -6.88 -6.86
C VAL A 55 -18.74 -5.70 -5.98
N TYR A 56 -18.81 -4.50 -6.59
CA TYR A 56 -19.30 -3.33 -5.89
C TYR A 56 -20.81 -3.42 -5.61
N ASN A 57 -21.21 -3.13 -4.38
CA ASN A 57 -22.60 -2.86 -4.05
C ASN A 57 -22.97 -1.46 -4.55
N TYR A 58 -23.73 -1.40 -5.64
CA TYR A 58 -24.30 -0.15 -6.13
C TYR A 58 -25.72 0.00 -5.62
N LYS A 59 -26.05 1.17 -5.08
CA LYS A 59 -27.42 1.63 -4.95
C LYS A 59 -27.83 2.21 -6.30
N PHE A 60 -28.65 1.49 -7.04
CA PHE A 60 -29.29 2.03 -8.21
C PHE A 60 -30.71 2.52 -7.81
N LEU A 61 -31.02 3.79 -8.06
CA LEU A 61 -32.35 4.41 -7.85
C LEU A 61 -32.94 4.24 -6.43
N ASN A 62 -32.19 4.45 -5.37
CA ASN A 62 -32.68 4.31 -3.98
C ASN A 62 -33.41 2.99 -3.65
N LEU A 63 -33.61 2.14 -4.61
CA LEU A 63 -34.14 0.80 -4.45
C LEU A 63 -33.00 -0.12 -4.06
N TRP A 64 -33.22 -0.90 -3.01
CA TRP A 64 -32.33 -1.99 -2.58
C TRP A 64 -32.34 -3.13 -3.60
N PHE A 65 -31.95 -2.81 -4.82
CA PHE A 65 -31.54 -3.85 -5.71
C PHE A 65 -30.05 -4.12 -5.42
N SER A 66 -29.77 -5.07 -4.56
CA SER A 66 -28.54 -5.86 -4.57
C SER A 66 -28.41 -6.60 -5.92
N LYS A 67 -28.60 -5.87 -7.01
CA LYS A 67 -28.85 -6.40 -8.35
C LYS A 67 -27.64 -6.70 -9.22
N PRO A 68 -26.43 -6.29 -8.90
CA PRO A 68 -25.35 -7.06 -9.50
C PRO A 68 -25.50 -8.54 -9.17
N ASN A 69 -26.01 -8.88 -7.98
CA ASN A 69 -25.98 -10.24 -7.44
C ASN A 69 -26.64 -11.28 -8.35
N PHE A 70 -27.81 -11.02 -8.91
CA PHE A 70 -28.47 -12.02 -9.74
C PHE A 70 -27.76 -12.23 -11.08
N LEU A 71 -27.43 -11.15 -11.80
CA LEU A 71 -26.74 -11.23 -13.09
C LEU A 71 -25.29 -11.74 -12.93
N TYR A 72 -24.59 -11.31 -11.90
CA TYR A 72 -23.21 -11.75 -11.67
C TYR A 72 -23.14 -13.21 -11.19
N ASN A 73 -24.06 -13.69 -10.36
CA ASN A 73 -24.15 -15.10 -9.98
C ASN A 73 -24.49 -16.00 -11.17
N PHE A 74 -25.35 -15.52 -12.07
CA PHE A 74 -25.88 -16.39 -13.15
C PHE A 74 -24.92 -16.46 -14.35
N PHE A 75 -24.16 -15.39 -14.62
CA PHE A 75 -23.38 -15.29 -15.86
C PHE A 75 -21.88 -15.11 -15.68
N PHE A 76 -21.41 -14.58 -14.55
CA PHE A 76 -20.04 -14.11 -14.46
C PHE A 76 -19.14 -14.81 -13.45
N PHE A 77 -19.68 -15.34 -12.34
CA PHE A 77 -18.91 -15.88 -11.25
C PHE A 77 -19.52 -17.12 -10.63
N ASP A 78 -18.69 -18.11 -10.32
CA ASP A 78 -19.08 -19.25 -9.47
C ASP A 78 -19.19 -18.84 -8.01
N LYS A 79 -18.34 -17.88 -7.58
CA LYS A 79 -18.41 -17.27 -6.26
C LYS A 79 -17.92 -15.82 -6.29
N PHE A 80 -18.61 -14.96 -5.58
CA PHE A 80 -18.16 -13.58 -5.40
C PHE A 80 -18.45 -13.07 -3.98
N GLU A 81 -17.68 -12.04 -3.60
CA GLU A 81 -17.90 -11.25 -2.40
C GLU A 81 -18.26 -9.83 -2.80
N THR A 82 -19.19 -9.22 -2.07
CA THR A 82 -19.59 -7.85 -2.31
C THR A 82 -18.83 -6.88 -1.41
N PHE A 83 -18.55 -5.68 -1.88
CA PHE A 83 -18.02 -4.62 -1.04
C PHE A 83 -18.63 -3.25 -1.40
N THR A 84 -18.58 -2.34 -0.43
CA THR A 84 -19.19 -1.03 -0.55
C THR A 84 -18.20 -0.01 -1.06
N SER A 85 -18.59 0.82 -2.03
CA SER A 85 -17.72 1.89 -2.54
C SER A 85 -17.40 2.94 -1.47
N LYS A 86 -16.26 3.63 -1.62
CA LYS A 86 -15.82 4.69 -0.70
C LYS A 86 -16.91 5.71 -0.37
N LYS A 87 -17.74 6.09 -1.35
CA LYS A 87 -18.81 7.07 -1.18
C LYS A 87 -19.96 6.60 -0.28
N ASN A 88 -20.22 5.31 -0.24
CA ASN A 88 -21.37 4.69 0.44
C ASN A 88 -20.97 3.90 1.70
N LEU A 89 -19.72 4.01 2.14
CA LEU A 89 -19.19 3.21 3.22
C LEU A 89 -19.76 3.62 4.58
N LYS A 90 -20.71 2.84 5.10
CA LYS A 90 -21.29 3.03 6.44
C LYS A 90 -20.49 2.28 7.52
N THR A 91 -20.05 1.07 7.20
CA THR A 91 -19.29 0.18 8.09
C THR A 91 -17.96 -0.20 7.45
N ILE A 92 -16.98 -0.56 8.26
CA ILE A 92 -15.68 -1.03 7.79
C ILE A 92 -15.83 -2.47 7.27
N ASP A 93 -15.65 -2.63 5.98
CA ASP A 93 -15.73 -3.89 5.27
C ASP A 93 -14.34 -4.35 4.85
N HIS A 94 -13.76 -5.30 5.60
CA HIS A 94 -12.35 -5.65 5.46
C HIS A 94 -12.09 -6.49 4.20
N LEU A 95 -11.53 -5.86 3.18
CA LEU A 95 -11.33 -6.46 1.85
C LEU A 95 -10.37 -7.66 1.83
N PRO A 96 -9.22 -7.65 2.52
CA PRO A 96 -8.37 -8.83 2.57
C PRO A 96 -9.08 -10.09 3.08
N THR A 97 -9.98 -9.95 4.06
CA THR A 97 -10.79 -11.10 4.54
C THR A 97 -11.72 -11.66 3.46
N LYS A 98 -12.22 -10.81 2.57
CA LYS A 98 -13.07 -11.27 1.45
C LYS A 98 -12.27 -12.04 0.41
N PHE A 99 -11.05 -11.62 0.12
CA PHE A 99 -10.15 -12.41 -0.74
C PHE A 99 -9.87 -13.80 -0.13
N LEU A 100 -9.64 -13.87 1.19
CA LEU A 100 -9.44 -15.15 1.86
C LEU A 100 -10.66 -16.07 1.74
N LYS A 101 -11.88 -15.52 1.87
CA LYS A 101 -13.12 -16.30 1.67
C LYS A 101 -13.23 -16.85 0.25
N LEU A 102 -12.84 -16.08 -0.77
CA LEU A 102 -12.81 -16.57 -2.15
C LEU A 102 -11.75 -17.68 -2.32
N GLY A 103 -10.58 -17.55 -1.70
CA GLY A 103 -9.56 -18.60 -1.69
C GLY A 103 -10.05 -19.88 -1.01
N ASN A 104 -10.73 -19.76 0.13
CA ASN A 104 -11.28 -20.91 0.85
C ASN A 104 -12.35 -21.66 0.05
N PHE A 105 -13.11 -20.96 -0.82
CA PHE A 105 -14.04 -21.62 -1.75
C PHE A 105 -13.32 -22.58 -2.70
N LEU A 106 -12.07 -22.34 -3.04
CA LEU A 106 -11.23 -23.24 -3.84
C LEU A 106 -10.58 -24.37 -3.02
N GLY A 107 -10.93 -24.52 -1.76
CA GLY A 107 -10.31 -25.49 -0.86
C GLY A 107 -8.94 -25.05 -0.30
N LEU A 108 -8.53 -23.82 -0.54
CA LEU A 108 -7.30 -23.27 0.04
C LEU A 108 -7.54 -22.95 1.51
N ASN A 109 -6.86 -23.65 2.41
CA ASN A 109 -6.94 -23.37 3.85
C ASN A 109 -5.99 -22.21 4.20
N ILE A 110 -6.32 -21.00 3.74
CA ILE A 110 -5.51 -19.79 3.95
C ILE A 110 -5.82 -19.23 5.33
N LYS A 111 -4.82 -19.20 6.19
CA LYS A 111 -4.92 -18.57 7.52
C LYS A 111 -4.65 -17.06 7.41
N THR A 112 -5.37 -16.26 8.18
CA THR A 112 -5.18 -14.80 8.23
C THR A 112 -3.81 -14.36 8.73
N LYS A 113 -3.02 -15.30 9.26
CA LYS A 113 -1.66 -15.06 9.76
C LYS A 113 -0.57 -15.35 8.73
N ASP A 114 -0.94 -15.87 7.56
CA ASP A 114 0.05 -16.20 6.54
C ASP A 114 0.62 -14.89 5.98
N SER A 115 1.94 -14.77 6.03
CA SER A 115 2.67 -13.65 5.45
C SER A 115 2.87 -13.86 3.95
N TYR A 116 3.06 -12.78 3.21
CA TYR A 116 3.57 -12.90 1.86
C TYR A 116 4.99 -13.44 1.89
N TYR A 117 5.29 -14.35 0.99
CA TYR A 117 6.65 -14.74 0.72
C TYR A 117 7.18 -13.89 -0.43
N PHE A 118 8.17 -13.05 -0.14
CA PHE A 118 8.95 -12.41 -1.18
C PHE A 118 10.11 -13.33 -1.55
N GLU A 119 10.06 -13.90 -2.75
CA GLU A 119 11.19 -14.63 -3.29
C GLU A 119 12.36 -13.67 -3.48
N THR A 120 13.36 -13.79 -2.60
CA THR A 120 14.53 -12.92 -2.64
C THR A 120 15.63 -13.55 -3.48
N ASN A 121 16.06 -12.84 -4.50
CA ASN A 121 17.26 -13.20 -5.25
C ASN A 121 18.49 -13.12 -4.32
N LYS A 122 19.36 -14.15 -4.32
CA LYS A 122 20.59 -14.21 -3.51
C LYS A 122 21.45 -12.94 -3.70
N ASN A 123 21.58 -12.44 -4.93
CA ASN A 123 22.36 -11.24 -5.25
C ASN A 123 21.78 -9.98 -4.59
N GLU A 124 20.46 -9.81 -4.58
CA GLU A 124 19.81 -8.67 -3.95
C GLU A 124 19.95 -8.72 -2.41
N ASN A 125 19.88 -9.90 -1.81
CA ASN A 125 20.17 -10.08 -0.38
C ASN A 125 21.61 -9.72 -0.04
N LEU A 126 22.58 -10.10 -0.86
CA LEU A 126 23.98 -9.73 -0.64
C LEU A 126 24.20 -8.22 -0.73
N LYS A 127 23.58 -7.56 -1.72
CA LYS A 127 23.63 -6.09 -1.84
C LYS A 127 23.01 -5.41 -0.62
N PHE A 128 21.84 -5.85 -0.19
CA PHE A 128 21.19 -5.31 0.98
C PHE A 128 22.01 -5.52 2.26
N ASN A 129 22.59 -6.71 2.47
CA ASN A 129 23.41 -7.01 3.64
C ASN A 129 24.68 -6.14 3.69
N LYS A 130 25.34 -5.91 2.57
CA LYS A 130 26.46 -4.97 2.47
C LYS A 130 26.04 -3.54 2.83
N PHE A 131 24.91 -3.08 2.30
CA PHE A 131 24.36 -1.78 2.65
C PHE A 131 24.01 -1.69 4.14
N LYS A 132 23.33 -2.70 4.67
CA LYS A 132 22.93 -2.78 6.08
C LYS A 132 24.14 -2.70 7.01
N SER A 133 25.17 -3.50 6.78
CA SER A 133 26.37 -3.52 7.62
C SER A 133 27.13 -2.20 7.61
N LYS A 134 27.08 -1.46 6.50
CA LYS A 134 27.80 -0.18 6.33
C LYS A 134 27.03 1.03 6.86
N TYR A 135 25.72 1.06 6.70
CA TYR A 135 24.94 2.27 6.87
C TYR A 135 23.80 2.19 7.89
N LEU A 136 23.33 0.99 8.26
CA LEU A 136 22.17 0.86 9.12
C LEU A 136 22.54 0.52 10.55
N ASN A 137 22.03 1.31 11.48
CA ASN A 137 22.02 0.97 12.90
C ASN A 137 21.03 -0.18 13.16
N LYS A 138 21.15 -0.86 14.30
CA LYS A 138 20.34 -2.04 14.65
C LYS A 138 18.84 -1.84 14.51
N LYS A 139 18.34 -0.64 14.80
CA LYS A 139 16.91 -0.27 14.69
C LYS A 139 16.78 1.16 14.18
N TYR A 140 16.02 1.36 13.13
CA TYR A 140 15.77 2.65 12.52
C TYR A 140 14.28 2.85 12.23
N ILE A 141 13.90 4.09 11.97
CA ILE A 141 12.57 4.48 11.52
C ILE A 141 12.64 4.73 10.02
N LEU A 142 11.76 4.11 9.26
CA LEU A 142 11.60 4.33 7.83
C LEU A 142 10.51 5.35 7.57
N ILE A 143 10.79 6.42 6.83
CA ILE A 143 9.79 7.39 6.37
C ILE A 143 9.79 7.40 4.85
N HIS A 144 8.64 7.07 4.27
CA HIS A 144 8.47 7.06 2.82
C HIS A 144 7.69 8.29 2.36
N PHE A 145 8.32 9.09 1.50
CA PHE A 145 7.73 10.27 0.91
C PHE A 145 7.15 9.96 -0.46
N ASP A 146 5.83 10.09 -0.57
CA ASP A 146 5.06 10.03 -1.80
C ASP A 146 4.42 11.39 -2.13
N GLU A 147 3.66 11.45 -3.22
CA GLU A 147 2.97 12.65 -3.68
C GLU A 147 2.02 13.26 -2.64
N LYS A 148 1.47 12.47 -1.72
CA LYS A 148 0.51 12.94 -0.71
C LYS A 148 1.13 13.79 0.40
N TRP A 149 2.45 13.72 0.55
CA TRP A 149 3.18 14.62 1.42
C TRP A 149 3.19 16.06 0.89
N ASN A 150 3.10 16.24 -0.44
CA ASN A 150 3.09 17.57 -1.05
C ASN A 150 1.90 18.44 -0.63
N ASP A 151 0.83 17.83 -0.11
CA ASP A 151 -0.39 18.51 0.33
C ASP A 151 -0.29 19.01 1.79
N ILE A 152 0.82 18.79 2.49
CA ILE A 152 1.01 19.21 3.88
C ILE A 152 1.52 20.63 3.91
N THR A 153 0.87 21.51 4.68
CA THR A 153 1.24 22.93 4.79
C THR A 153 2.61 23.11 5.44
N SER A 154 3.39 24.04 4.90
CA SER A 154 4.74 24.40 5.37
C SER A 154 5.77 23.26 5.33
N ILE A 155 5.51 22.21 4.54
CA ILE A 155 6.43 21.08 4.44
C ILE A 155 7.77 21.51 3.82
N ASP A 156 7.76 22.40 2.85
CA ASP A 156 8.92 22.94 2.17
C ASP A 156 9.91 23.61 3.12
N LYS A 157 9.41 24.34 4.12
CA LYS A 157 10.21 25.13 5.05
C LYS A 157 10.59 24.41 6.34
N ARG A 158 9.75 23.50 6.82
CA ARG A 158 9.87 22.93 8.17
C ARG A 158 10.15 21.45 8.22
N LEU A 159 10.14 20.75 7.08
CA LEU A 159 10.34 19.29 7.06
C LEU A 159 11.66 18.89 7.71
N PHE A 160 12.76 19.52 7.33
CA PHE A 160 14.08 19.18 7.84
C PHE A 160 14.17 19.38 9.36
N THR A 161 13.71 20.51 9.88
CA THR A 161 13.68 20.80 11.33
C THR A 161 12.85 19.77 12.09
N ASN A 162 11.71 19.36 11.54
CA ASN A 162 10.86 18.34 12.14
C ASN A 162 11.50 16.93 12.11
N LEU A 163 12.27 16.60 11.09
CA LEU A 163 13.04 15.37 11.05
C LEU A 163 14.15 15.35 12.12
N LEU A 164 14.86 16.47 12.30
CA LEU A 164 15.84 16.60 13.38
C LEU A 164 15.17 16.47 14.76
N TYR A 165 14.03 17.11 14.96
CA TYR A 165 13.25 16.99 16.20
C TYR A 165 12.85 15.53 16.46
N LEU A 166 12.32 14.83 15.45
CA LEU A 166 11.93 13.43 15.56
C LEU A 166 13.13 12.54 15.89
N GLN A 167 14.25 12.75 15.21
CA GLN A 167 15.50 12.03 15.44
C GLN A 167 16.01 12.24 16.87
N ALA A 168 16.03 13.48 17.35
CA ALA A 168 16.46 13.83 18.71
C ALA A 168 15.56 13.17 19.78
N LYS A 169 14.24 13.19 19.58
CA LYS A 169 13.27 12.60 20.53
C LYS A 169 13.30 11.07 20.55
N THR A 170 13.48 10.45 19.40
CA THR A 170 13.47 8.98 19.29
C THR A 170 14.84 8.36 19.52
N LYS A 171 15.92 9.13 19.36
CA LYS A 171 17.33 8.67 19.36
C LYS A 171 17.58 7.54 18.36
N LYS A 172 16.78 7.48 17.30
CA LYS A 172 16.89 6.47 16.24
C LYS A 172 17.40 7.09 14.95
N GLN A 173 18.08 6.26 14.15
CA GLN A 173 18.40 6.62 12.79
C GLN A 173 17.10 6.76 11.98
N LEU A 174 17.03 7.73 11.09
CA LEU A 174 15.94 7.91 10.14
C LEU A 174 16.41 7.49 8.75
N ILE A 175 15.66 6.62 8.11
CA ILE A 175 15.83 6.27 6.70
C ILE A 175 14.70 6.91 5.91
N LEU A 176 15.07 7.82 5.03
CA LEU A 176 14.12 8.54 4.19
C LEU A 176 14.13 7.94 2.79
N THR A 177 12.96 7.57 2.31
CA THR A 177 12.82 6.97 0.98
C THR A 177 11.83 7.75 0.13
N SER A 178 12.09 7.84 -1.17
CA SER A 178 11.17 8.35 -2.17
C SER A 178 11.47 7.74 -3.53
N TYR A 179 10.48 7.75 -4.42
CA TYR A 179 10.69 7.50 -5.84
C TYR A 179 10.83 8.82 -6.59
N LYS A 180 11.58 8.80 -7.67
CA LYS A 180 11.85 9.98 -8.51
C LYS A 180 10.55 10.74 -8.84
N ASN A 181 10.54 12.04 -8.59
CA ASN A 181 9.44 12.98 -8.88
C ASN A 181 8.15 12.79 -8.05
N ASN A 182 8.09 11.87 -7.11
CA ASN A 182 6.89 11.71 -6.28
C ASN A 182 6.78 12.79 -5.20
N PHE A 183 7.90 13.16 -4.61
CA PHE A 183 7.95 14.22 -3.60
C PHE A 183 8.81 15.39 -4.07
N LYS A 184 8.17 16.51 -4.41
CA LYS A 184 8.82 17.68 -5.04
C LYS A 184 9.87 18.40 -4.19
N TYR A 185 9.81 18.23 -2.86
CA TYR A 185 10.77 18.86 -1.94
C TYR A 185 11.96 17.96 -1.57
N PHE A 186 12.10 16.81 -2.19
CA PHE A 186 13.12 15.83 -1.79
C PHE A 186 14.54 16.31 -2.06
N GLU A 187 14.78 17.04 -3.15
CA GLU A 187 16.09 17.62 -3.48
C GLU A 187 16.53 18.69 -2.47
N ILE A 188 15.58 19.54 -2.04
CA ILE A 188 15.83 20.53 -0.99
C ILE A 188 16.20 19.82 0.32
N LEU A 189 15.47 18.78 0.66
CA LEU A 189 15.73 17.99 1.85
C LEU A 189 17.13 17.35 1.83
N LYS A 190 17.56 16.81 0.70
CA LYS A 190 18.92 16.26 0.52
C LYS A 190 19.99 17.31 0.79
N LYS A 191 19.87 18.50 0.19
CA LYS A 191 20.81 19.59 0.39
C LYS A 191 20.92 19.97 1.87
N ASN A 192 19.79 20.08 2.57
CA ASN A 192 19.75 20.40 3.99
C ASN A 192 20.46 19.34 4.84
N ILE A 193 20.23 18.05 4.56
CA ILE A 193 20.86 16.94 5.28
C ILE A 193 22.39 16.95 5.07
N GLN A 194 22.85 17.19 3.84
CA GLN A 194 24.26 17.25 3.51
C GLN A 194 24.96 18.44 4.19
N GLN A 195 24.35 19.64 4.14
CA GLN A 195 24.89 20.85 4.77
C GLN A 195 25.06 20.74 6.29
N HIS A 196 24.16 20.02 6.95
CA HIS A 196 24.16 19.87 8.41
C HIS A 196 24.90 18.62 8.88
N ASN A 197 25.56 17.86 7.99
CA ASN A 197 26.27 16.60 8.33
C ASN A 197 25.48 15.67 9.24
N SER A 198 24.18 15.52 8.95
CA SER A 198 23.24 14.77 9.79
C SER A 198 23.42 13.26 9.62
N ASN A 199 24.47 12.68 10.20
CA ASN A 199 24.86 11.28 10.05
C ASN A 199 23.77 10.26 10.45
N ASN A 200 22.77 10.67 11.23
CA ASN A 200 21.66 9.83 11.65
C ASN A 200 20.43 9.91 10.75
N ILE A 201 20.50 10.65 9.64
CA ILE A 201 19.45 10.73 8.63
C ILE A 201 20.04 10.26 7.30
N LEU A 202 19.60 9.11 6.81
CA LEU A 202 20.06 8.51 5.57
C LEU A 202 18.97 8.56 4.50
N ILE A 203 19.34 8.92 3.28
CA ILE A 203 18.45 8.96 2.12
C ILE A 203 18.69 7.75 1.23
N VAL A 204 17.62 7.08 0.85
CA VAL A 204 17.61 5.96 -0.10
C VAL A 204 16.56 6.21 -1.16
N GLU A 205 17.00 6.57 -2.36
CA GLU A 205 16.11 6.87 -3.49
C GLU A 205 16.00 5.71 -4.46
N ASN A 206 14.87 5.66 -5.15
CA ASN A 206 14.66 4.78 -6.31
C ASN A 206 15.08 3.33 -6.06
N SER A 207 14.94 2.87 -4.82
CA SER A 207 15.22 1.48 -4.47
C SER A 207 14.29 0.55 -5.25
N ASN A 208 14.83 -0.57 -5.73
CA ASN A 208 13.96 -1.59 -6.30
C ASN A 208 13.05 -2.20 -5.20
N LEU A 209 12.04 -2.93 -5.63
CA LEU A 209 11.03 -3.52 -4.74
C LEU A 209 11.65 -4.38 -3.62
N PHE A 210 12.61 -5.23 -3.94
CA PHE A 210 13.26 -6.12 -2.96
C PHE A 210 14.05 -5.35 -1.91
N PHE A 211 14.80 -4.34 -2.35
CA PHE A 211 15.57 -3.51 -1.44
C PHE A 211 14.65 -2.70 -0.51
N PHE A 212 13.56 -2.13 -1.06
CA PHE A 212 12.57 -1.39 -0.28
C PHE A 212 11.86 -2.29 0.74
N GLU A 213 11.49 -3.50 0.33
CA GLU A 213 10.90 -4.50 1.22
C GLU A 213 11.84 -4.83 2.38
N ARG A 214 13.13 -5.05 2.13
CA ARG A 214 14.13 -5.29 3.17
C ARG A 214 14.29 -4.10 4.12
N LEU A 215 14.24 -2.88 3.59
CA LEU A 215 14.23 -1.68 4.44
C LEU A 215 13.02 -1.66 5.36
N ILE A 216 11.84 -1.99 4.88
CA ILE A 216 10.62 -2.07 5.70
C ILE A 216 10.75 -3.17 6.75
N PHE A 217 11.14 -4.37 6.35
CA PHE A 217 11.27 -5.54 7.22
C PHE A 217 12.20 -5.29 8.41
N HIS A 218 13.33 -4.61 8.19
CA HIS A 218 14.31 -4.34 9.23
C HIS A 218 14.05 -3.05 10.02
N SER A 219 13.05 -2.26 9.64
CA SER A 219 12.70 -1.04 10.37
C SER A 219 11.97 -1.36 11.68
N LEU A 220 12.14 -0.49 12.66
CA LEU A 220 11.34 -0.50 13.89
C LEU A 220 9.88 -0.14 13.59
N CYS A 221 9.71 0.82 12.70
CA CYS A 221 8.43 1.35 12.27
C CYS A 221 8.56 1.96 10.88
N ALA A 222 7.56 1.75 10.04
CA ALA A 222 7.41 2.42 8.75
C ALA A 222 6.35 3.52 8.83
N VAL A 223 6.62 4.66 8.20
CA VAL A 223 5.74 5.84 8.18
C VAL A 223 5.47 6.27 6.75
N SER A 224 4.22 6.57 6.44
CA SER A 224 3.82 7.14 5.14
C SER A 224 2.57 8.02 5.24
N CYS A 225 2.30 8.78 4.18
CA CYS A 225 0.98 9.40 3.96
C CYS A 225 0.05 8.47 3.19
N HIS A 226 -0.12 7.24 3.69
CA HIS A 226 -0.91 6.17 3.08
C HIS A 226 -0.42 5.77 1.68
N SER A 227 0.85 5.44 1.57
CA SER A 227 1.33 4.68 0.42
C SER A 227 0.74 3.27 0.51
N GLY A 228 -0.21 2.96 -0.37
CA GLY A 228 -0.87 1.65 -0.36
C GLY A 228 0.13 0.50 -0.47
N PHE A 229 1.19 0.71 -1.25
CA PHE A 229 2.26 -0.25 -1.41
C PHE A 229 3.05 -0.49 -0.11
N LEU A 230 3.50 0.57 0.57
CA LEU A 230 4.21 0.46 1.85
C LEU A 230 3.33 -0.20 2.91
N VAL A 231 2.04 0.19 2.99
CA VAL A 231 1.08 -0.38 3.95
C VAL A 231 0.96 -1.89 3.80
N GLN A 232 0.87 -2.38 2.57
CA GLN A 232 0.74 -3.81 2.30
C GLN A 232 2.03 -4.58 2.59
N ILE A 233 3.19 -4.02 2.23
CA ILE A 233 4.50 -4.66 2.55
C ILE A 233 4.73 -4.68 4.06
N ALA A 234 4.47 -3.58 4.78
CA ALA A 234 4.60 -3.53 6.22
C ALA A 234 3.68 -4.56 6.90
N GLY A 235 2.45 -4.71 6.38
CA GLY A 235 1.51 -5.73 6.83
C GLY A 235 2.02 -7.15 6.61
N ALA A 236 2.59 -7.42 5.44
CA ALA A 236 3.16 -8.71 5.09
C ALA A 236 4.35 -9.11 5.99
N ASN A 237 5.14 -8.12 6.36
CA ASN A 237 6.35 -8.29 7.17
C ASN A 237 6.11 -8.12 8.68
N PHE A 238 4.88 -7.93 9.12
CA PHE A 238 4.54 -7.65 10.53
C PHE A 238 5.26 -6.42 11.10
N THR A 239 5.69 -5.49 10.23
CA THR A 239 6.38 -4.27 10.63
C THR A 239 5.38 -3.27 11.19
N ASN A 240 5.72 -2.62 12.31
CA ASN A 240 4.89 -1.54 12.86
C ASN A 240 4.68 -0.44 11.83
N LEU A 241 3.46 0.08 11.75
CA LEU A 241 3.07 1.05 10.73
C LEU A 241 2.40 2.28 11.36
N ILE A 242 2.81 3.46 10.93
CA ILE A 242 2.12 4.71 11.19
C ILE A 242 1.71 5.33 9.87
N ASP A 243 0.42 5.59 9.73
CA ASP A 243 -0.19 6.06 8.51
C ASP A 243 -0.81 7.44 8.72
N ILE A 244 -0.34 8.44 7.98
CA ILE A 244 -0.81 9.82 8.05
C ILE A 244 -1.93 9.99 7.03
N ILE A 245 -3.16 10.18 7.48
CA ILE A 245 -4.34 10.19 6.60
C ILE A 245 -5.30 11.34 6.93
N ASN A 246 -6.15 11.69 5.96
CA ASN A 246 -7.29 12.55 6.26
C ASN A 246 -8.35 11.77 7.07
N LYS A 247 -8.95 12.41 8.07
CA LYS A 247 -9.99 11.80 8.92
C LYS A 247 -11.17 11.26 8.10
N LYS A 248 -11.57 11.97 7.02
CA LYS A 248 -12.64 11.54 6.10
C LYS A 248 -12.35 10.22 5.40
N ASP A 249 -11.09 9.87 5.20
CA ASP A 249 -10.66 8.67 4.48
C ASP A 249 -10.45 7.46 5.41
N PHE A 250 -10.53 7.64 6.73
CA PHE A 250 -10.25 6.61 7.71
C PHE A 250 -11.03 5.31 7.50
N LYS A 251 -12.35 5.41 7.26
CA LYS A 251 -13.17 4.21 7.03
C LYS A 251 -12.71 3.43 5.81
N TRP A 252 -12.39 4.14 4.72
CA TRP A 252 -11.92 3.51 3.49
C TRP A 252 -10.57 2.83 3.67
N TYR A 253 -9.60 3.51 4.27
CA TYR A 253 -8.28 2.93 4.51
C TYR A 253 -8.33 1.78 5.52
N SER A 254 -9.24 1.83 6.48
CA SER A 254 -9.48 0.73 7.40
C SER A 254 -9.98 -0.55 6.72
N CYS A 255 -10.62 -0.46 5.54
CA CYS A 255 -11.00 -1.63 4.77
C CYS A 255 -9.80 -2.41 4.21
N TRP A 256 -8.67 -1.75 4.00
CA TRP A 256 -7.44 -2.33 3.48
C TRP A 256 -6.37 -2.56 4.56
N ARG A 257 -6.68 -2.23 5.79
CA ARG A 257 -5.74 -2.28 6.90
C ARG A 257 -5.23 -3.70 7.11
N PRO A 258 -3.89 -3.92 7.18
CA PRO A 258 -3.34 -5.21 7.59
C PRO A 258 -3.76 -5.53 9.03
N LYS A 259 -4.26 -6.73 9.26
CA LYS A 259 -4.74 -7.15 10.61
C LYS A 259 -3.61 -7.56 11.55
N ASN A 260 -2.50 -8.04 10.99
CA ASN A 260 -1.42 -8.67 11.75
C ASN A 260 -0.32 -7.67 12.16
N THR A 261 -0.53 -6.38 11.93
CA THR A 261 0.47 -5.34 12.15
C THR A 261 -0.04 -4.32 13.15
N ARG A 262 0.81 -3.86 14.06
CA ARG A 262 0.49 -2.70 14.90
C ARG A 262 0.42 -1.48 14.00
N HIS A 263 -0.79 -1.10 13.63
CA HIS A 263 -1.07 -0.02 12.69
C HIS A 263 -1.75 1.14 13.41
N LYS A 264 -1.09 2.28 13.47
CA LYS A 264 -1.61 3.53 14.01
C LYS A 264 -1.92 4.53 12.91
N PHE A 265 -2.97 5.31 13.12
CA PHE A 265 -3.32 6.42 12.25
C PHE A 265 -3.02 7.75 12.93
N ILE A 266 -2.41 8.66 12.18
CA ILE A 266 -2.33 10.09 12.52
C ILE A 266 -3.27 10.80 11.54
N PHE A 267 -4.19 11.57 12.08
CA PHE A 267 -5.13 12.31 11.25
C PHE A 267 -4.56 13.69 10.92
N LYS A 268 -4.43 13.99 9.64
CA LYS A 268 -4.24 15.36 9.18
C LYS A 268 -5.60 16.03 8.99
N SER A 269 -5.68 17.32 9.28
CA SER A 269 -6.89 18.12 9.10
C SER A 269 -7.34 18.10 7.63
N ASN A 270 -8.64 18.12 7.41
CA ASN A 270 -9.20 18.24 6.05
C ASN A 270 -9.02 19.65 5.46
N ASN A 271 -8.71 20.63 6.30
CA ASN A 271 -8.34 21.98 5.87
C ASN A 271 -6.83 21.99 5.66
N ALA A 272 -6.39 22.49 4.51
CA ALA A 272 -4.98 22.57 4.08
C ALA A 272 -4.02 23.31 5.06
N ALA A 273 -4.48 23.59 6.28
CA ALA A 273 -3.85 24.42 7.28
C ALA A 273 -3.20 23.68 8.45
N GLU A 274 -3.21 22.31 8.47
CA GLU A 274 -2.50 21.65 9.56
C GLU A 274 -0.99 21.74 9.32
N PRO A 275 -0.25 22.45 10.19
CA PRO A 275 1.18 22.59 10.02
C PRO A 275 1.86 21.23 10.23
N ILE A 276 2.91 20.99 9.47
CA ILE A 276 3.73 19.78 9.57
C ILE A 276 4.22 19.52 11.01
N ASP A 277 4.41 20.58 11.81
CA ASP A 277 4.84 20.48 13.20
C ASP A 277 3.86 19.68 14.06
N SER A 278 2.55 19.87 13.86
CA SER A 278 1.50 19.06 14.55
C SER A 278 1.59 17.59 14.18
N ILE A 279 1.78 17.32 12.90
CA ILE A 279 1.94 15.94 12.39
C ILE A 279 3.15 15.26 13.04
N PHE A 280 4.30 15.92 13.07
CA PHE A 280 5.52 15.36 13.65
C PHE A 280 5.46 15.24 15.19
N LYS A 281 4.76 16.13 15.89
CA LYS A 281 4.45 15.98 17.31
C LYS A 281 3.63 14.71 17.56
N ASN A 282 2.55 14.51 16.79
CA ASN A 282 1.71 13.32 16.89
C ASN A 282 2.46 12.05 16.48
N LEU A 283 3.35 12.14 15.49
CA LEU A 283 4.21 11.05 15.06
C LEU A 283 5.15 10.62 16.18
N THR A 284 5.78 11.55 16.87
CA THR A 284 6.66 11.28 18.01
C THR A 284 5.90 10.58 19.13
N LEU A 285 4.69 11.05 19.49
CA LEU A 285 3.83 10.41 20.47
C LEU A 285 3.40 8.99 20.04
N ALA A 286 3.04 8.81 18.78
CA ALA A 286 2.67 7.49 18.28
C ALA A 286 3.84 6.50 18.33
N MET A 287 5.07 6.96 18.08
CA MET A 287 6.28 6.15 18.10
C MET A 287 6.70 5.71 19.50
N SER A 288 6.40 6.47 20.55
CA SER A 288 6.79 6.13 21.91
C SER A 288 6.34 4.73 22.35
N SER A 289 5.27 4.21 21.77
CA SER A 289 4.78 2.85 22.04
C SER A 289 5.49 1.75 21.26
N TYR A 290 6.39 2.12 20.33
CA TYR A 290 7.18 1.17 19.53
C TYR A 290 8.68 1.18 19.91
N LEU A 291 9.11 2.22 20.66
CA LEU A 291 10.49 2.37 21.15
C LEU A 291 10.73 1.51 22.38
#